data_60d6e1a1f1d6d69d5386bf830e1fc387
#
_entry.id   60d6e1a1f1d6d69d5386bf830e1fc387
#
_cell.length_a   1.000
_cell.length_b   1.000
_cell.length_c   1.000
_cell.angle_alpha   90.00
_cell.angle_beta   90.00
_cell.angle_gamma   90.00
#
_symmetry.space_group_name_H-M   'P 1'
#
loop_
_entity.id
_entity.type
_entity.pdbx_description
1 polymer ?
#
loop_
_entity_poly.entity_id
_entity_poly.type
_entity_poly.pdbx_seq_one_letter_code
_entity_poly.pdbx_strand_id
1 'polypeptide(L)'
;MNQFIEKDATELAKENYREYGLYVAQGRAYPQLIDGCKSVYKRVIYGMWQRDTGKIVKVSDLAAQALPYHPHPTSISGVIVQLGDGGNKLKLMDTQGNWGDSSKKIEASADRYIGGKISALAKKLFCEAIEYCPTIKGEIDRDEPEALPAYLPLCFINGSSGIPSGLPTLNIPTLDIIGMIDYYIDILTHKDLKYKPKKFPKPNLEINIHSSVDEWNHILETGKGSLKTGPIMSMENNIITITGLPASKNVDHVRKIIEKEILLDKLDLRDEKKRELCIVI
;
A
#
# COMPACT_ATOMS: atom_id res chain seq x y z
N MET A 1 -4.17 35.72 35.40
CA MET A 1 -2.75 35.51 35.72
C MET A 1 -2.28 34.31 34.96
N ASN A 2 -1.42 34.49 33.95
CA ASN A 2 -0.81 33.37 33.26
C ASN A 2 0.22 32.76 34.22
N GLN A 3 -0.05 31.55 34.70
CA GLN A 3 0.95 30.77 35.42
C GLN A 3 2.02 30.30 34.41
N PHE A 4 3.22 30.80 34.53
CA PHE A 4 4.38 30.27 33.84
C PHE A 4 4.70 28.90 34.48
N ILE A 5 4.68 27.86 33.69
CA ILE A 5 5.10 26.51 34.09
C ILE A 5 6.55 26.36 33.62
N GLU A 6 7.48 26.28 34.57
CA GLU A 6 8.87 25.91 34.26
C GLU A 6 8.95 24.42 34.00
N LYS A 7 9.36 24.02 32.81
CA LYS A 7 9.68 22.63 32.42
C LYS A 7 11.12 22.58 31.95
N ASP A 8 11.80 21.47 32.25
CA ASP A 8 13.11 21.17 31.67
C ASP A 8 12.95 21.02 30.14
N ALA A 9 13.81 21.70 29.37
CA ALA A 9 13.75 21.71 27.92
C ALA A 9 13.95 20.30 27.32
N THR A 10 14.75 19.47 27.97
CA THR A 10 15.02 18.09 27.53
C THR A 10 13.79 17.21 27.75
N GLU A 11 13.10 17.35 28.87
CA GLU A 11 11.86 16.61 29.14
C GLU A 11 10.74 17.05 28.20
N LEU A 12 10.58 18.36 28.00
CA LEU A 12 9.60 18.89 27.04
C LEU A 12 9.86 18.39 25.62
N ALA A 13 11.11 18.38 25.18
CA ALA A 13 11.48 17.86 23.87
C ALA A 13 11.18 16.36 23.72
N LYS A 14 11.43 15.55 24.75
CA LYS A 14 11.11 14.12 24.76
C LYS A 14 9.59 13.86 24.70
N GLU A 15 8.82 14.59 25.50
CA GLU A 15 7.36 14.50 25.50
C GLU A 15 6.79 14.83 24.11
N ASN A 16 7.15 15.99 23.56
CA ASN A 16 6.67 16.44 22.25
C ASN A 16 7.09 15.48 21.12
N TYR A 17 8.32 14.97 21.15
CA TYR A 17 8.79 14.01 20.16
C TYR A 17 8.01 12.69 20.22
N ARG A 18 7.71 12.21 21.43
CA ARG A 18 6.91 11.00 21.65
C ARG A 18 5.47 11.20 21.14
N GLU A 19 4.83 12.30 21.51
CA GLU A 19 3.46 12.60 21.09
C GLU A 19 3.37 12.76 19.57
N TYR A 20 4.30 13.49 18.98
CA TYR A 20 4.37 13.64 17.52
C TYR A 20 4.64 12.32 16.83
N GLY A 21 5.55 11.49 17.36
CA GLY A 21 5.84 10.16 16.82
C GLY A 21 4.62 9.25 16.82
N LEU A 22 3.84 9.24 17.90
CA LEU A 22 2.59 8.49 18.00
C LEU A 22 1.53 9.01 17.01
N TYR A 23 1.37 10.32 16.92
CA TYR A 23 0.46 10.96 15.96
C TYR A 23 0.79 10.57 14.51
N VAL A 24 2.08 10.64 14.13
CA VAL A 24 2.52 10.24 12.80
C VAL A 24 2.32 8.74 12.55
N ALA A 25 2.60 7.90 13.55
CA ALA A 25 2.44 6.46 13.44
C ALA A 25 0.97 6.08 13.21
N GLN A 26 0.07 6.57 14.04
CA GLN A 26 -1.36 6.24 13.98
C GLN A 26 -2.09 6.95 12.84
N GLY A 27 -1.77 8.21 12.59
CA GLY A 27 -2.47 9.03 11.60
C GLY A 27 -2.00 8.81 10.16
N ARG A 28 -0.75 8.37 9.94
CA ARG A 28 -0.14 8.38 8.60
C ARG A 28 0.63 7.11 8.22
N ALA A 29 1.45 6.58 9.15
CA ALA A 29 2.43 5.58 8.79
C ALA A 29 1.88 4.15 8.84
N TYR A 30 1.11 3.82 9.87
CA TYR A 30 0.62 2.47 10.08
C TYR A 30 -0.83 2.30 9.64
N PRO A 31 -1.16 1.17 9.00
CA PRO A 31 -2.54 0.81 8.77
C PRO A 31 -3.22 0.43 10.08
N GLN A 32 -4.52 0.65 10.18
CA GLN A 32 -5.34 0.21 11.30
C GLN A 32 -5.45 -1.32 11.30
N LEU A 33 -5.59 -1.91 12.47
CA LEU A 33 -5.64 -3.36 12.62
C LEU A 33 -6.93 -3.97 12.05
N ILE A 34 -8.05 -3.25 12.12
CA ILE A 34 -9.38 -3.79 11.76
C ILE A 34 -9.54 -3.87 10.25
N ASP A 35 -9.31 -2.76 9.53
CA ASP A 35 -9.56 -2.68 8.08
C ASP A 35 -8.28 -2.73 7.24
N GLY A 36 -7.11 -2.67 7.87
CA GLY A 36 -5.84 -2.62 7.18
C GLY A 36 -5.60 -1.31 6.40
N CYS A 37 -6.43 -0.29 6.62
CA CYS A 37 -6.31 1.00 5.95
C CYS A 37 -5.47 1.98 6.79
N LYS A 38 -4.64 2.77 6.15
CA LYS A 38 -4.16 4.00 6.76
C LYS A 38 -5.31 4.99 6.85
N SER A 39 -5.27 5.90 7.82
CA SER A 39 -6.36 6.88 8.05
C SER A 39 -6.76 7.64 6.78
N VAL A 40 -5.79 8.03 5.94
CA VAL A 40 -6.08 8.71 4.67
C VAL A 40 -6.85 7.82 3.68
N TYR A 41 -6.52 6.53 3.58
CA TYR A 41 -7.24 5.59 2.70
C TYR A 41 -8.67 5.38 3.16
N LYS A 42 -8.86 5.15 4.47
CA LYS A 42 -10.19 5.04 5.09
C LYS A 42 -11.05 6.25 4.73
N ARG A 43 -10.54 7.46 4.98
CA ARG A 43 -11.24 8.73 4.74
C ARG A 43 -11.54 8.98 3.26
N VAL A 44 -10.61 8.62 2.39
CA VAL A 44 -10.80 8.74 0.93
C VAL A 44 -11.90 7.78 0.44
N ILE A 45 -11.84 6.51 0.83
CA ILE A 45 -12.86 5.52 0.46
C ILE A 45 -14.23 5.94 1.02
N TYR A 46 -14.29 6.37 2.28
CA TYR A 46 -15.52 6.82 2.91
C TYR A 46 -16.12 8.05 2.22
N GLY A 47 -15.32 9.07 1.96
CA GLY A 47 -15.77 10.29 1.30
C GLY A 47 -16.28 10.05 -0.12
N MET A 48 -15.58 9.21 -0.88
CA MET A 48 -16.02 8.81 -2.22
C MET A 48 -17.32 7.99 -2.18
N TRP A 49 -17.44 7.06 -1.21
CA TRP A 49 -18.64 6.25 -1.06
C TRP A 49 -19.87 7.10 -0.71
N GLN A 50 -19.75 8.04 0.22
CA GLN A 50 -20.87 8.89 0.62
C GLN A 50 -21.46 9.73 -0.52
N ARG A 51 -20.64 10.11 -1.49
CA ARG A 51 -21.04 10.97 -2.61
C ARG A 51 -21.04 10.26 -3.96
N ASP A 52 -21.00 8.93 -3.93
CA ASP A 52 -20.95 8.14 -5.15
C ASP A 52 -22.24 8.24 -5.93
N THR A 53 -22.15 8.72 -7.14
CA THR A 53 -23.27 8.82 -8.10
C THR A 53 -23.29 7.66 -9.11
N GLY A 54 -22.33 6.74 -9.02
CA GLY A 54 -22.13 5.67 -10.00
C GLY A 54 -21.50 6.13 -11.31
N LYS A 55 -21.24 7.43 -11.47
CA LYS A 55 -20.62 8.00 -12.68
C LYS A 55 -19.14 8.29 -12.46
N ILE A 56 -18.37 8.20 -13.56
CA ILE A 56 -16.97 8.64 -13.55
C ILE A 56 -16.94 10.17 -13.44
N VAL A 57 -16.20 10.68 -12.46
CA VAL A 57 -15.95 12.11 -12.25
C VAL A 57 -14.44 12.36 -12.22
N LYS A 58 -14.02 13.61 -12.29
CA LYS A 58 -12.60 13.96 -12.25
C LYS A 58 -11.99 13.61 -10.88
N VAL A 59 -10.69 13.28 -10.88
CA VAL A 59 -9.98 13.01 -9.62
C VAL A 59 -9.99 14.22 -8.69
N SER A 60 -9.95 15.44 -9.23
CA SER A 60 -10.15 16.67 -8.45
C SER A 60 -11.47 16.70 -7.68
N ASP A 61 -12.56 16.22 -8.31
CA ASP A 61 -13.88 16.18 -7.67
C ASP A 61 -13.95 15.06 -6.61
N LEU A 62 -13.31 13.91 -6.87
CA LEU A 62 -13.17 12.84 -5.88
C LEU A 62 -12.35 13.31 -4.67
N ALA A 63 -11.28 14.06 -4.90
CA ALA A 63 -10.47 14.63 -3.82
C ALA A 63 -11.29 15.62 -2.97
N ALA A 64 -12.11 16.45 -3.61
CA ALA A 64 -13.02 17.35 -2.91
C ALA A 64 -14.05 16.61 -2.03
N GLN A 65 -14.44 15.39 -2.40
CA GLN A 65 -15.35 14.55 -1.59
C GLN A 65 -14.68 14.04 -0.31
N ALA A 66 -13.39 13.77 -0.34
CA ALA A 66 -12.63 13.27 0.80
C ALA A 66 -12.11 14.41 1.71
N LEU A 67 -11.99 15.63 1.16
CA LEU A 67 -11.47 16.80 1.89
C LEU A 67 -12.20 17.09 3.23
N PRO A 68 -13.52 16.89 3.34
CA PRO A 68 -14.21 17.07 4.62
C PRO A 68 -13.80 16.10 5.74
N TYR A 69 -13.04 15.07 5.44
CA TYR A 69 -12.58 14.06 6.41
C TYR A 69 -11.06 14.08 6.58
N HIS A 70 -10.32 14.58 5.59
CA HIS A 70 -8.86 14.57 5.62
C HIS A 70 -8.32 15.99 5.33
N PRO A 71 -7.66 16.64 6.31
CA PRO A 71 -7.28 18.06 6.20
C PRO A 71 -6.06 18.34 5.32
N HIS A 72 -5.47 17.30 4.69
CA HIS A 72 -4.27 17.41 3.88
C HIS A 72 -4.55 17.13 2.39
N PRO A 73 -5.00 18.13 1.61
CA PRO A 73 -5.48 17.93 0.24
C PRO A 73 -4.44 17.33 -0.72
N THR A 74 -3.17 17.66 -0.56
CA THR A 74 -2.08 17.16 -1.42
C THR A 74 -1.89 15.65 -1.35
N SER A 75 -2.23 15.01 -0.23
CA SER A 75 -2.13 13.57 -0.07
C SER A 75 -3.34 12.82 -0.64
N ILE A 76 -4.49 13.45 -0.74
CA ILE A 76 -5.75 12.82 -1.15
C ILE A 76 -5.68 12.34 -2.61
N SER A 77 -5.31 13.21 -3.53
CA SER A 77 -5.19 12.88 -4.96
C SER A 77 -4.21 11.74 -5.20
N GLY A 78 -3.06 11.77 -4.51
CA GLY A 78 -2.07 10.69 -4.58
C GLY A 78 -2.63 9.35 -4.11
N VAL A 79 -3.42 9.33 -3.05
CA VAL A 79 -4.09 8.11 -2.56
C VAL A 79 -5.14 7.61 -3.54
N ILE A 80 -5.97 8.51 -4.11
CA ILE A 80 -6.96 8.14 -5.13
C ILE A 80 -6.26 7.49 -6.32
N VAL A 81 -5.18 8.08 -6.81
CA VAL A 81 -4.37 7.51 -7.90
C VAL A 81 -3.85 6.12 -7.54
N GLN A 82 -3.31 5.94 -6.33
CA GLN A 82 -2.83 4.64 -5.86
C GLN A 82 -3.94 3.58 -5.77
N LEU A 83 -5.17 3.96 -5.39
CA LEU A 83 -6.32 3.04 -5.36
C LEU A 83 -6.75 2.59 -6.77
N GLY A 84 -6.44 3.37 -7.80
CA GLY A 84 -6.77 3.07 -9.19
C GLY A 84 -5.60 2.63 -10.06
N ASP A 85 -4.37 2.76 -9.56
CA ASP A 85 -3.14 2.44 -10.28
C ASP A 85 -2.99 0.93 -10.50
N GLY A 86 -2.42 0.59 -11.64
CA GLY A 86 -2.04 -0.78 -11.97
C GLY A 86 -0.90 -1.36 -11.12
N GLY A 87 -0.19 -0.53 -10.33
CA GLY A 87 0.78 -0.97 -9.34
C GLY A 87 0.16 -1.62 -8.11
N ASN A 88 -1.09 -1.32 -7.82
CA ASN A 88 -1.89 -2.04 -6.83
C ASN A 88 -2.45 -3.31 -7.47
N LYS A 89 -2.28 -4.45 -6.83
CA LYS A 89 -2.73 -5.72 -7.38
C LYS A 89 -4.24 -5.86 -7.44
N LEU A 90 -4.96 -5.14 -6.58
CA LEU A 90 -6.40 -5.02 -6.61
C LEU A 90 -6.79 -3.56 -6.85
N LYS A 91 -7.37 -3.28 -8.02
CA LYS A 91 -7.90 -1.97 -8.33
C LYS A 91 -9.22 -1.72 -7.59
N LEU A 92 -9.23 -0.68 -6.80
CA LEU A 92 -10.41 -0.26 -6.05
C LEU A 92 -11.18 0.87 -6.75
N MET A 93 -10.70 1.32 -7.90
CA MET A 93 -11.31 2.35 -8.73
C MET A 93 -11.56 1.83 -10.16
N ASP A 94 -12.69 2.21 -10.74
CA ASP A 94 -12.88 2.20 -12.18
C ASP A 94 -12.28 3.49 -12.74
N THR A 95 -11.31 3.38 -13.65
CA THR A 95 -10.43 4.47 -14.06
C THR A 95 -10.64 4.88 -15.51
N GLN A 96 -10.48 6.17 -15.82
CA GLN A 96 -10.47 6.73 -17.16
C GLN A 96 -9.32 7.72 -17.34
N GLY A 97 -8.57 7.59 -18.43
CA GLY A 97 -7.39 8.41 -18.71
C GLY A 97 -6.09 7.75 -18.28
N ASN A 98 -5.00 8.52 -18.25
CA ASN A 98 -3.67 8.03 -17.85
C ASN A 98 -3.47 8.16 -16.35
N TRP A 99 -3.61 7.05 -15.64
CA TRP A 99 -3.40 6.94 -14.17
C TRP A 99 -1.95 6.60 -13.79
N GLY A 100 -1.04 6.59 -14.76
CA GLY A 100 0.34 6.21 -14.54
C GLY A 100 0.53 4.68 -14.44
N ASP A 101 1.72 4.32 -14.05
CA ASP A 101 2.10 2.94 -13.73
C ASP A 101 3.27 3.01 -12.72
N SER A 102 2.98 2.79 -11.47
CA SER A 102 3.99 2.88 -10.40
C SER A 102 5.13 1.87 -10.57
N SER A 103 4.87 0.74 -11.22
CA SER A 103 5.89 -0.28 -11.53
C SER A 103 6.91 0.21 -12.57
N LYS A 104 6.51 1.11 -13.45
CA LYS A 104 7.34 1.71 -14.52
C LYS A 104 7.78 3.14 -14.19
N LYS A 105 7.41 3.67 -13.02
CA LYS A 105 7.61 5.08 -12.66
C LYS A 105 6.98 6.08 -13.63
N ILE A 106 5.92 5.69 -14.32
CA ILE A 106 5.12 6.60 -15.13
C ILE A 106 4.16 7.31 -14.18
N GLU A 107 4.25 8.62 -14.12
CA GLU A 107 3.37 9.43 -13.31
C GLU A 107 1.96 9.53 -13.92
N ALA A 108 0.96 9.64 -13.06
CA ALA A 108 -0.40 9.93 -13.49
C ALA A 108 -0.49 11.32 -14.09
N SER A 109 -1.38 11.51 -15.04
CA SER A 109 -1.74 12.85 -15.52
C SER A 109 -2.37 13.67 -14.38
N ALA A 110 -2.33 14.99 -14.49
CA ALA A 110 -2.93 15.87 -13.49
C ALA A 110 -4.42 15.57 -13.27
N ASP A 111 -4.89 15.72 -12.04
CA ASP A 111 -6.22 15.36 -11.53
C ASP A 111 -7.40 15.82 -12.39
N ARG A 112 -7.24 16.96 -13.05
CA ARG A 112 -8.25 17.52 -13.97
C ARG A 112 -8.39 16.76 -15.28
N TYR A 113 -7.42 15.92 -15.67
CA TYR A 113 -7.44 15.17 -16.92
C TYR A 113 -7.86 13.73 -16.76
N ILE A 114 -7.71 13.16 -15.58
CA ILE A 114 -8.08 11.79 -15.28
C ILE A 114 -9.38 11.72 -14.48
N GLY A 115 -10.14 10.65 -14.68
CA GLY A 115 -11.40 10.44 -14.00
C GLY A 115 -11.53 9.03 -13.46
N GLY A 116 -12.36 8.88 -12.45
CA GLY A 116 -12.64 7.58 -11.85
C GLY A 116 -13.89 7.59 -11.00
N LYS A 117 -14.21 6.42 -10.48
CA LYS A 117 -15.22 6.20 -9.45
C LYS A 117 -14.83 5.01 -8.61
N ILE A 118 -15.37 4.93 -7.41
CA ILE A 118 -15.20 3.74 -6.57
C ILE A 118 -15.79 2.51 -7.28
N SER A 119 -15.00 1.42 -7.39
CA SER A 119 -15.43 0.21 -8.10
C SER A 119 -16.51 -0.55 -7.32
N ALA A 120 -17.29 -1.38 -8.02
CA ALA A 120 -18.26 -2.27 -7.38
C ALA A 120 -17.58 -3.22 -6.38
N LEU A 121 -16.38 -3.68 -6.72
CA LEU A 121 -15.58 -4.54 -5.84
C LEU A 121 -15.15 -3.80 -4.56
N ALA A 122 -14.68 -2.55 -4.66
CA ALA A 122 -14.31 -1.76 -3.49
C ALA A 122 -15.49 -1.49 -2.59
N LYS A 123 -16.67 -1.20 -3.15
CA LYS A 123 -17.90 -1.03 -2.38
C LYS A 123 -18.26 -2.29 -1.62
N LYS A 124 -18.15 -3.45 -2.27
CA LYS A 124 -18.41 -4.74 -1.62
C LYS A 124 -17.40 -5.03 -0.51
N LEU A 125 -16.13 -4.78 -0.75
CA LEU A 125 -15.07 -5.12 0.21
C LEU A 125 -15.00 -4.20 1.43
N PHE A 126 -15.35 -2.92 1.28
CA PHE A 126 -15.09 -1.89 2.30
C PHE A 126 -16.30 -1.05 2.69
N CYS A 127 -17.43 -1.15 2.00
CA CYS A 127 -18.56 -0.25 2.24
C CYS A 127 -19.88 -0.97 2.55
N GLU A 128 -19.94 -2.28 2.43
CA GLU A 128 -21.17 -3.08 2.53
C GLU A 128 -21.68 -3.03 3.96
N ALA A 129 -21.91 -2.53 4.76
CA ALA A 129 -22.38 -2.40 6.14
C ALA A 129 -21.77 -1.19 6.87
N ILE A 130 -21.25 -0.24 6.12
CA ILE A 130 -20.59 0.94 6.68
C ILE A 130 -21.51 1.77 7.58
N GLU A 131 -22.80 1.72 7.32
CA GLU A 131 -23.86 2.41 8.09
C GLU A 131 -23.97 1.90 9.54
N TYR A 132 -23.51 0.68 9.79
CA TYR A 132 -23.54 0.05 11.11
C TYR A 132 -22.20 0.16 11.86
N CYS A 133 -21.20 0.77 11.24
CA CYS A 133 -19.90 0.94 11.88
C CYS A 133 -19.95 2.01 12.97
N PRO A 134 -19.28 1.81 14.11
CA PRO A 134 -19.07 2.86 15.09
C PRO A 134 -18.44 4.09 14.45
N THR A 135 -18.90 5.27 14.85
CA THR A 135 -18.35 6.55 14.37
C THR A 135 -17.54 7.23 15.45
N ILE A 136 -16.51 7.91 15.03
CA ILE A 136 -15.63 8.74 15.87
C ILE A 136 -15.56 10.16 15.32
N LYS A 137 -15.14 11.11 16.15
CA LYS A 137 -14.77 12.45 15.70
C LYS A 137 -13.41 12.39 15.02
N GLY A 138 -13.37 12.79 13.75
CA GLY A 138 -12.14 12.91 12.98
C GLY A 138 -11.33 14.15 13.31
N GLU A 139 -10.20 14.34 12.65
CA GLU A 139 -9.28 15.48 12.86
C GLU A 139 -9.93 16.87 12.69
N ILE A 140 -10.99 16.98 11.91
CA ILE A 140 -11.71 18.24 11.65
C ILE A 140 -13.12 18.23 12.22
N ASP A 141 -13.29 17.53 13.33
CA ASP A 141 -14.54 17.46 14.12
C ASP A 141 -15.75 16.97 13.31
N ARG A 142 -15.52 16.16 12.28
CA ARG A 142 -16.57 15.47 11.55
C ARG A 142 -16.66 14.01 11.96
N ASP A 143 -17.88 13.47 11.94
CA ASP A 143 -18.10 12.05 12.18
C ASP A 143 -17.60 11.24 11.01
N GLU A 144 -16.72 10.29 11.31
CA GLU A 144 -16.19 9.32 10.36
C GLU A 144 -16.25 7.92 10.98
N PRO A 145 -16.31 6.84 10.19
CA PRO A 145 -16.27 5.49 10.75
C PRO A 145 -14.93 5.27 11.46
N GLU A 146 -14.97 4.62 12.61
CA GLU A 146 -13.76 4.23 13.32
C GLU A 146 -12.86 3.35 12.44
N ALA A 147 -13.48 2.36 11.78
CA ALA A 147 -12.85 1.52 10.76
C ALA A 147 -13.86 1.20 9.66
N LEU A 148 -13.40 0.86 8.46
CA LEU A 148 -14.27 0.35 7.40
C LEU A 148 -14.67 -1.10 7.69
N PRO A 149 -15.87 -1.56 7.27
CA PRO A 149 -16.30 -2.94 7.43
C PRO A 149 -15.60 -3.85 6.39
N ALA A 150 -14.28 -3.95 6.50
CA ALA A 150 -13.45 -4.63 5.51
C ALA A 150 -13.58 -6.15 5.61
N TYR A 151 -13.95 -6.82 4.51
CA TYR A 151 -13.89 -8.28 4.44
C TYR A 151 -12.45 -8.81 4.47
N LEU A 152 -11.51 -8.04 3.91
CA LEU A 152 -10.08 -8.35 3.91
C LEU A 152 -9.28 -7.07 4.19
N PRO A 153 -8.25 -7.11 5.02
CA PRO A 153 -7.43 -5.94 5.33
C PRO A 153 -6.69 -5.42 4.10
N LEU A 154 -6.86 -4.14 3.79
CA LEU A 154 -6.28 -3.50 2.59
C LEU A 154 -4.76 -3.63 2.54
N CYS A 155 -4.08 -3.51 3.68
CA CYS A 155 -2.62 -3.59 3.76
C CYS A 155 -2.04 -4.95 3.32
N PHE A 156 -2.82 -6.02 3.41
CA PHE A 156 -2.40 -7.33 2.93
C PHE A 156 -2.75 -7.55 1.46
N ILE A 157 -3.82 -6.92 0.97
CA ILE A 157 -4.22 -7.03 -0.44
C ILE A 157 -3.25 -6.25 -1.32
N ASN A 158 -3.01 -4.98 -0.99
CA ASN A 158 -2.24 -4.05 -1.82
C ASN A 158 -0.84 -3.75 -1.26
N GLY A 159 -0.50 -4.35 -0.14
CA GLY A 159 0.72 -4.02 0.59
C GLY A 159 0.60 -2.69 1.35
N SER A 160 1.54 -2.44 2.23
CA SER A 160 1.63 -1.14 2.93
C SER A 160 3.06 -0.86 3.34
N SER A 161 3.51 0.36 3.16
CA SER A 161 4.79 0.82 3.67
C SER A 161 4.60 2.10 4.47
N GLY A 162 5.32 2.25 5.57
CA GLY A 162 5.22 3.43 6.41
C GLY A 162 6.53 3.72 7.13
N ILE A 163 6.90 5.00 7.17
CA ILE A 163 8.10 5.49 7.86
C ILE A 163 7.62 6.43 8.96
N PRO A 164 7.38 5.92 10.16
CA PRO A 164 7.00 6.76 11.29
C PRO A 164 8.22 7.45 11.90
N SER A 165 7.98 8.52 12.65
CA SER A 165 9.03 9.23 13.38
C SER A 165 9.36 8.47 14.68
N GLY A 166 10.62 8.03 14.83
CA GLY A 166 11.09 7.38 16.05
C GLY A 166 10.57 5.96 16.32
N LEU A 167 9.87 5.35 15.38
CA LEU A 167 9.34 4.00 15.46
C LEU A 167 9.82 3.15 14.28
N PRO A 168 9.73 1.80 14.35
CA PRO A 168 10.17 0.92 13.26
C PRO A 168 9.43 1.19 11.95
N THR A 169 10.17 1.14 10.85
CA THR A 169 9.58 1.19 9.50
C THR A 169 8.73 -0.06 9.25
N LEU A 170 7.53 0.15 8.77
CA LEU A 170 6.64 -0.92 8.32
C LEU A 170 6.81 -1.16 6.83
N ASN A 171 6.86 -2.42 6.44
CA ASN A 171 6.79 -2.84 5.04
C ASN A 171 6.05 -4.16 4.93
N ILE A 172 4.77 -4.11 4.61
CA ILE A 172 3.91 -5.27 4.41
C ILE A 172 3.86 -5.56 2.91
N PRO A 173 4.32 -6.73 2.44
CA PRO A 173 4.18 -7.13 1.05
C PRO A 173 2.71 -7.46 0.73
N THR A 174 2.36 -7.43 -0.55
CA THR A 174 1.07 -7.97 -1.02
C THR A 174 1.03 -9.47 -0.80
N LEU A 175 -0.11 -9.98 -0.34
CA LEU A 175 -0.34 -11.40 -0.15
C LEU A 175 -1.24 -11.98 -1.24
N ASP A 176 -1.15 -13.29 -1.45
CA ASP A 176 -2.08 -14.02 -2.30
C ASP A 176 -3.49 -13.96 -1.72
N ILE A 177 -4.43 -13.40 -2.49
CA ILE A 177 -5.81 -13.16 -2.05
C ILE A 177 -6.53 -14.48 -1.78
N ILE A 178 -6.33 -15.50 -2.60
CA ILE A 178 -6.98 -16.79 -2.41
C ILE A 178 -6.44 -17.46 -1.14
N GLY A 179 -5.12 -17.44 -0.95
CA GLY A 179 -4.52 -17.95 0.29
C GLY A 179 -4.97 -17.19 1.53
N MET A 180 -5.25 -15.89 1.42
CA MET A 180 -5.85 -15.10 2.52
C MET A 180 -7.29 -15.53 2.83
N ILE A 181 -8.11 -15.72 1.81
CA ILE A 181 -9.49 -16.18 1.97
C ILE A 181 -9.50 -17.57 2.63
N ASP A 182 -8.69 -18.49 2.15
CA ASP A 182 -8.56 -19.82 2.74
C ASP A 182 -8.12 -19.75 4.21
N TYR A 183 -7.16 -18.85 4.53
CA TYR A 183 -6.70 -18.62 5.88
C TYR A 183 -7.82 -18.11 6.81
N TYR A 184 -8.63 -17.15 6.36
CA TYR A 184 -9.77 -16.65 7.13
C TYR A 184 -10.88 -17.69 7.28
N ILE A 185 -11.18 -18.46 6.23
CA ILE A 185 -12.15 -19.54 6.30
C ILE A 185 -11.70 -20.58 7.33
N ASP A 186 -10.41 -20.93 7.34
CA ASP A 186 -9.85 -21.87 8.30
C ASP A 186 -10.00 -21.35 9.74
N ILE A 187 -9.67 -20.09 10.01
CA ILE A 187 -9.90 -19.47 11.34
C ILE A 187 -11.39 -19.50 11.72
N LEU A 188 -12.28 -19.10 10.83
CA LEU A 188 -13.72 -18.96 11.12
C LEU A 188 -14.41 -20.30 11.31
N THR A 189 -13.91 -21.36 10.70
CA THR A 189 -14.45 -22.73 10.88
C THR A 189 -14.03 -23.38 12.20
N HIS A 190 -12.93 -22.92 12.78
CA HIS A 190 -12.48 -23.38 14.10
C HIS A 190 -13.07 -22.50 15.20
N LYS A 191 -13.83 -23.11 16.11
CA LYS A 191 -14.48 -22.40 17.24
C LYS A 191 -13.52 -22.02 18.37
N ASP A 192 -12.27 -22.43 18.31
CA ASP A 192 -11.25 -22.11 19.30
C ASP A 192 -10.51 -20.82 18.94
N LEU A 193 -10.66 -19.78 19.75
CA LEU A 193 -9.96 -18.50 19.60
C LEU A 193 -8.44 -18.61 19.69
N LYS A 194 -7.89 -19.70 20.18
CA LYS A 194 -6.45 -19.98 20.25
C LYS A 194 -5.94 -20.75 19.04
N TYR A 195 -6.85 -21.18 18.16
CA TYR A 195 -6.46 -21.89 16.94
C TYR A 195 -5.60 -21.01 16.05
N LYS A 196 -4.52 -21.59 15.56
CA LYS A 196 -3.63 -20.97 14.57
C LYS A 196 -3.60 -21.82 13.32
N PRO A 197 -3.98 -21.25 12.16
CA PRO A 197 -3.87 -21.95 10.89
C PRO A 197 -2.46 -22.41 10.62
N LYS A 198 -2.32 -23.61 10.07
CA LYS A 198 -1.00 -24.18 9.74
C LYS A 198 -0.44 -23.65 8.41
N LYS A 199 -1.31 -23.12 7.55
CA LYS A 199 -0.95 -22.63 6.23
C LYS A 199 -1.18 -21.14 6.15
N PHE A 200 -0.12 -20.39 6.06
CA PHE A 200 -0.18 -18.93 5.87
C PHE A 200 -0.29 -18.54 4.40
N PRO A 201 -0.93 -17.40 4.08
CA PRO A 201 -0.95 -16.86 2.73
C PRO A 201 0.47 -16.56 2.25
N LYS A 202 0.74 -16.82 0.98
CA LYS A 202 2.06 -16.55 0.38
C LYS A 202 2.17 -15.09 -0.03
N PRO A 203 3.39 -14.54 -0.11
CA PRO A 203 3.60 -13.24 -0.73
C PRO A 203 3.21 -13.31 -2.21
N ASN A 204 2.42 -12.33 -2.67
CA ASN A 204 2.05 -12.23 -4.07
C ASN A 204 2.96 -11.21 -4.77
N LEU A 205 4.19 -11.61 -5.04
CA LEU A 205 5.20 -10.81 -5.69
C LEU A 205 5.61 -11.46 -7.01
N GLU A 206 5.67 -10.67 -8.08
CA GLU A 206 6.17 -11.11 -9.40
C GLU A 206 7.71 -11.08 -9.43
N ILE A 207 8.35 -11.77 -8.48
CA ILE A 207 9.80 -11.84 -8.26
C ILE A 207 10.17 -13.20 -7.67
N ASN A 208 11.43 -13.58 -7.74
CA ASN A 208 11.93 -14.74 -7.02
C ASN A 208 12.00 -14.46 -5.51
N ILE A 209 11.46 -15.39 -4.73
CA ILE A 209 11.55 -15.36 -3.26
C ILE A 209 12.56 -16.42 -2.85
N HIS A 210 13.65 -15.96 -2.22
CA HIS A 210 14.74 -16.81 -1.75
C HIS A 210 14.59 -17.21 -0.27
N SER A 211 13.68 -16.56 0.46
CA SER A 211 13.35 -16.96 1.83
C SER A 211 12.62 -18.31 1.83
N SER A 212 12.94 -19.14 2.81
CA SER A 212 12.25 -20.42 3.03
C SER A 212 10.80 -20.19 3.51
N VAL A 213 9.97 -21.23 3.43
CA VAL A 213 8.61 -21.19 3.96
C VAL A 213 8.62 -20.96 5.48
N ASP A 214 9.58 -21.52 6.20
CA ASP A 214 9.68 -21.36 7.64
C ASP A 214 10.10 -19.94 8.03
N GLU A 215 11.02 -19.31 7.30
CA GLU A 215 11.37 -17.89 7.48
C GLU A 215 10.14 -17.01 7.23
N TRP A 216 9.35 -17.30 6.19
CA TRP A 216 8.13 -16.57 5.90
C TRP A 216 7.07 -16.74 6.99
N ASN A 217 6.82 -17.97 7.43
CA ASN A 217 5.88 -18.25 8.50
C ASN A 217 6.29 -17.53 9.82
N HIS A 218 7.59 -17.53 10.13
CA HIS A 218 8.11 -16.80 11.27
C HIS A 218 7.85 -15.29 11.18
N ILE A 219 8.01 -14.68 9.99
CA ILE A 219 7.68 -13.26 9.76
C ILE A 219 6.20 -13.01 10.03
N LEU A 220 5.31 -13.86 9.54
CA LEU A 220 3.86 -13.69 9.72
C LEU A 220 3.42 -13.90 11.19
N GLU A 221 4.07 -14.80 11.91
CA GLU A 221 3.76 -15.04 13.32
C GLU A 221 4.28 -13.93 14.24
N THR A 222 5.45 -13.40 13.96
CA THR A 222 6.15 -12.48 14.88
C THR A 222 6.10 -11.02 14.45
N GLY A 223 5.79 -10.76 13.19
CA GLY A 223 5.92 -9.44 12.56
C GLY A 223 7.37 -8.99 12.38
N LYS A 224 8.35 -9.87 12.58
CA LYS A 224 9.78 -9.55 12.53
C LYS A 224 10.50 -10.42 11.51
N GLY A 225 11.39 -9.81 10.74
CA GLY A 225 12.22 -10.49 9.76
C GLY A 225 12.35 -9.71 8.47
N SER A 226 13.00 -10.30 7.48
CA SER A 226 13.16 -9.73 6.15
C SER A 226 12.95 -10.80 5.09
N LEU A 227 12.16 -10.47 4.07
CA LEU A 227 11.95 -11.33 2.92
C LEU A 227 13.10 -11.12 1.93
N LYS A 228 13.86 -12.18 1.68
CA LYS A 228 14.93 -12.17 0.66
C LYS A 228 14.31 -12.38 -0.72
N THR A 229 14.50 -11.41 -1.59
CA THR A 229 13.91 -11.41 -2.93
C THR A 229 14.96 -11.14 -4.00
N GLY A 230 14.75 -11.68 -5.18
CA GLY A 230 15.62 -11.48 -6.35
C GLY A 230 14.82 -11.33 -7.64
N PRO A 231 15.48 -10.94 -8.74
CA PRO A 231 14.83 -10.83 -10.03
C PRO A 231 14.40 -12.19 -10.58
N ILE A 232 13.37 -12.21 -11.41
CA ILE A 232 13.08 -13.36 -12.29
C ILE A 232 13.94 -13.18 -13.54
N MET A 233 14.77 -14.18 -13.84
CA MET A 233 15.67 -14.16 -14.99
C MET A 233 15.50 -15.45 -15.80
N SER A 234 15.52 -15.34 -17.12
CA SER A 234 15.65 -16.44 -18.06
C SER A 234 16.79 -16.17 -19.02
N MET A 235 17.40 -17.23 -19.55
CA MET A 235 18.47 -17.13 -20.55
C MET A 235 18.13 -18.03 -21.74
N GLU A 236 18.00 -17.40 -22.91
CA GLU A 236 17.73 -18.08 -24.18
C GLU A 236 18.55 -17.43 -25.28
N ASN A 237 19.23 -18.23 -26.11
CA ASN A 237 19.98 -17.75 -27.28
C ASN A 237 20.97 -16.60 -26.98
N ASN A 238 21.70 -16.68 -25.88
CA ASN A 238 22.62 -15.62 -25.39
C ASN A 238 21.90 -14.32 -24.99
N ILE A 239 20.61 -14.38 -24.76
CA ILE A 239 19.81 -13.24 -24.26
C ILE A 239 19.39 -13.55 -22.83
N ILE A 240 19.74 -12.68 -21.90
CA ILE A 240 19.23 -12.70 -20.52
C ILE A 240 18.05 -11.75 -20.45
N THR A 241 16.88 -12.31 -20.12
CA THR A 241 15.66 -11.54 -19.92
C THR A 241 15.35 -11.43 -18.44
N ILE A 242 15.17 -10.22 -17.94
CA ILE A 242 14.78 -9.94 -16.55
C ILE A 242 13.33 -9.46 -16.58
N THR A 243 12.40 -10.27 -16.07
CA THR A 243 10.94 -10.02 -16.14
C THR A 243 10.36 -9.50 -14.83
N GLY A 244 11.02 -9.70 -13.70
CA GLY A 244 10.56 -9.25 -12.40
C GLY A 244 11.67 -8.62 -11.59
N LEU A 245 11.43 -7.44 -11.04
CA LEU A 245 12.38 -6.73 -10.17
C LEU A 245 11.76 -6.49 -8.79
N PRO A 246 12.56 -6.62 -7.70
CA PRO A 246 12.11 -6.23 -6.37
C PRO A 246 11.64 -4.77 -6.34
N ALA A 247 10.60 -4.48 -5.55
CA ALA A 247 9.97 -3.15 -5.47
C ALA A 247 10.95 -2.00 -5.14
N SER A 248 12.06 -2.30 -4.46
CA SER A 248 13.12 -1.34 -4.14
C SER A 248 14.07 -1.04 -5.32
N LYS A 249 13.96 -1.77 -6.41
CA LYS A 249 14.82 -1.67 -7.59
C LYS A 249 13.99 -1.34 -8.83
N ASN A 250 14.60 -0.63 -9.75
CA ASN A 250 14.02 -0.34 -11.04
C ASN A 250 15.01 -0.64 -12.17
N VAL A 251 14.53 -0.62 -13.40
CA VAL A 251 15.32 -0.89 -14.59
C VAL A 251 16.58 -0.02 -14.66
N ASP A 252 16.46 1.30 -14.39
CA ASP A 252 17.62 2.21 -14.41
C ASP A 252 18.67 1.87 -13.37
N HIS A 253 18.24 1.41 -12.19
CA HIS A 253 19.18 0.98 -11.15
C HIS A 253 19.95 -0.26 -11.58
N VAL A 254 19.25 -1.24 -12.17
CA VAL A 254 19.86 -2.47 -12.68
C VAL A 254 20.79 -2.14 -13.85
N ARG A 255 20.36 -1.29 -14.77
CA ARG A 255 21.20 -0.81 -15.89
C ARG A 255 22.51 -0.20 -15.38
N LYS A 256 22.44 0.72 -14.42
CA LYS A 256 23.66 1.35 -13.83
C LYS A 256 24.60 0.35 -13.16
N ILE A 257 24.05 -0.70 -12.50
CA ILE A 257 24.90 -1.76 -11.93
C ILE A 257 25.59 -2.53 -13.04
N ILE A 258 24.86 -2.93 -14.07
CA ILE A 258 25.39 -3.69 -15.20
C ILE A 258 26.46 -2.85 -15.94
N GLU A 259 26.17 -1.59 -16.22
CA GLU A 259 27.09 -0.65 -16.86
C GLU A 259 28.39 -0.45 -16.06
N LYS A 260 28.32 -0.52 -14.74
CA LYS A 260 29.48 -0.37 -13.86
C LYS A 260 30.33 -1.63 -13.76
N GLU A 261 29.69 -2.79 -13.72
CA GLU A 261 30.35 -4.08 -13.42
C GLU A 261 30.78 -4.84 -14.70
N ILE A 262 30.23 -4.50 -15.86
CA ILE A 262 30.50 -5.17 -17.12
C ILE A 262 31.08 -4.17 -18.10
N LEU A 263 32.28 -4.48 -18.64
CA LEU A 263 32.91 -3.72 -19.74
C LEU A 263 31.94 -3.68 -20.94
N LEU A 264 31.40 -2.51 -21.22
CA LEU A 264 30.26 -2.20 -22.10
C LEU A 264 30.40 -2.56 -23.57
N ASP A 265 31.57 -2.98 -24.04
CA ASP A 265 31.84 -3.26 -25.48
C ASP A 265 31.08 -4.50 -26.02
N LYS A 266 30.33 -5.22 -25.19
CA LYS A 266 29.71 -6.48 -25.56
C LYS A 266 28.22 -6.62 -25.17
N LEU A 267 27.58 -5.57 -24.68
CA LEU A 267 26.19 -5.66 -24.18
C LEU A 267 25.29 -4.69 -24.93
N ASP A 268 24.27 -5.22 -25.59
CA ASP A 268 23.14 -4.46 -26.11
C ASP A 268 22.01 -4.51 -25.07
N LEU A 269 21.71 -3.35 -24.44
CA LEU A 269 20.63 -3.22 -23.46
C LEU A 269 19.38 -2.74 -24.18
N ARG A 270 18.39 -3.61 -24.34
CA ARG A 270 17.09 -3.28 -24.90
C ARG A 270 16.05 -3.15 -23.80
N ASP A 271 15.38 -2.00 -23.75
CA ASP A 271 14.24 -1.75 -22.89
C ASP A 271 12.98 -1.97 -23.74
N GLU A 272 12.45 -3.18 -23.73
CA GLU A 272 11.17 -3.44 -24.37
C GLU A 272 10.05 -2.95 -23.46
N LYS A 273 9.07 -2.27 -24.03
CA LYS A 273 7.93 -1.58 -23.34
C LYS A 273 7.08 -2.44 -22.39
N LYS A 274 7.50 -3.67 -22.08
CA LYS A 274 6.76 -4.66 -21.30
C LYS A 274 7.52 -5.15 -20.07
N ARG A 275 7.93 -4.28 -19.14
CA ARG A 275 8.53 -4.71 -17.86
C ARG A 275 9.74 -5.66 -17.95
N GLU A 276 10.33 -5.81 -19.11
CA GLU A 276 11.41 -6.76 -19.38
C GLU A 276 12.67 -6.00 -19.75
N LEU A 277 13.75 -6.28 -19.06
CA LEU A 277 15.08 -5.82 -19.44
C LEU A 277 15.77 -6.97 -20.18
N CYS A 278 15.99 -6.80 -21.48
CA CYS A 278 16.74 -7.76 -22.28
C CYS A 278 18.21 -7.36 -22.33
N ILE A 279 19.09 -8.26 -21.94
CA ILE A 279 20.54 -8.11 -22.02
C ILE A 279 21.04 -9.12 -23.06
N VAL A 280 21.62 -8.61 -24.13
CA VAL A 280 22.25 -9.47 -25.15
C VAL A 280 23.73 -9.56 -24.81
N ILE A 281 24.26 -10.79 -24.65
CA ILE A 281 25.66 -11.07 -24.34
C ILE A 281 26.39 -11.46 -25.63
#